data_daa711cabb84fa5820fae653ac13b8eb
#
_entry.id   daa711cabb84fa5820fae653ac13b8eb
#
_cell.length_a   1.000
_cell.length_b   1.000
_cell.length_c   1.000
_cell.angle_alpha   90.00
_cell.angle_beta   90.00
_cell.angle_gamma   90.00
#
_symmetry.space_group_name_H-M   'P 1'
#
loop_
_entity.id
_entity.type
_entity.pdbx_description
1 polymer ?
#
loop_
_entity_poly.entity_id
_entity_poly.type
_entity_poly.pdbx_seq_one_letter_code
_entity_poly.pdbx_strand_id
1 'polypeptide(L)'
;MRPFLFLSALTLLAACSPSPTEEQSTTVPIEPAAEVPVEWTGYYDGVFPRGEHRMTNVQLWVRSDSTFIIRQRPMDTDSLASGAIGTWRIVQVADAPASGLLSIRYDGDPPDHYQRTDKGLVFVDVIGGVKVEQDWFLERLADELQDEIPRMKVAGTFTYMADAMSFQPCGSKFSWPAAGGEQWTDEGEVLGSLNSADLQQHYLRSVSHGNDPWIIEVECNMAMGPAMEGDGADEYIFIHRVLGAAQCP
;
A
#
# COMPACT_ATOMS: atom_id res chain seq x y z
N MET A 1 67.21 17.48 60.73
CA MET A 1 66.22 17.49 59.69
C MET A 1 65.87 16.03 59.33
N ARG A 2 64.69 15.57 59.68
CA ARG A 2 64.27 14.18 59.60
C ARG A 2 63.68 13.84 58.23
N PRO A 3 63.95 12.69 57.58
CA PRO A 3 63.25 12.22 56.44
C PRO A 3 62.05 11.37 56.88
N PHE A 4 60.89 11.62 56.31
CA PHE A 4 59.68 10.80 56.41
C PHE A 4 59.72 9.72 55.32
N LEU A 5 59.69 8.47 55.76
CA LEU A 5 59.42 7.31 54.95
C LEU A 5 57.92 7.18 54.79
N PHE A 6 57.45 7.19 53.54
CA PHE A 6 56.08 6.83 53.15
C PHE A 6 56.08 5.39 52.62
N LEU A 7 55.44 4.52 53.37
CA LEU A 7 55.17 3.11 53.05
C LEU A 7 53.96 3.04 52.10
N SER A 8 54.19 2.66 50.88
CA SER A 8 53.08 2.45 49.93
C SER A 8 52.54 1.03 50.04
N ALA A 9 51.32 0.91 50.52
CA ALA A 9 50.58 -0.34 50.54
C ALA A 9 49.95 -0.59 49.14
N LEU A 10 50.37 -1.69 48.51
CA LEU A 10 49.87 -2.13 47.21
C LEU A 10 48.62 -3.01 47.44
N THR A 11 47.42 -2.47 47.22
CA THR A 11 46.17 -3.22 47.26
C THR A 11 45.91 -3.84 45.90
N LEU A 12 46.00 -5.17 45.81
CA LEU A 12 45.52 -5.93 44.66
C LEU A 12 43.99 -5.94 44.67
N LEU A 13 43.40 -5.24 43.70
CA LEU A 13 41.98 -5.37 43.36
C LEU A 13 41.83 -6.52 42.38
N ALA A 14 41.28 -7.64 42.84
CA ALA A 14 40.81 -8.71 41.97
C ALA A 14 39.55 -8.23 41.24
N ALA A 15 39.69 -7.94 39.95
CA ALA A 15 38.57 -7.65 39.04
C ALA A 15 37.87 -8.96 38.70
N CYS A 16 36.71 -9.22 39.30
CA CYS A 16 35.76 -10.20 38.80
C CYS A 16 35.13 -9.63 37.52
N SER A 17 35.54 -10.13 36.34
CA SER A 17 34.83 -9.89 35.09
C SER A 17 33.52 -10.65 35.12
N PRO A 18 32.36 -10.00 34.96
CA PRO A 18 31.13 -10.73 34.69
C PRO A 18 31.22 -11.39 33.32
N SER A 19 30.96 -12.69 33.27
CA SER A 19 30.77 -13.42 32.01
C SER A 19 29.67 -12.77 31.17
N PRO A 20 29.85 -12.61 29.87
CA PRO A 20 28.76 -12.16 29.00
C PRO A 20 27.65 -13.21 29.08
N THR A 21 26.50 -12.80 29.60
CA THR A 21 25.24 -13.54 29.45
C THR A 21 24.96 -13.59 27.95
N GLU A 22 25.05 -14.77 27.35
CA GLU A 22 24.52 -15.01 26.02
C GLU A 22 23.02 -14.67 26.06
N GLU A 23 22.65 -13.51 25.50
CA GLU A 23 21.28 -13.24 25.12
C GLU A 23 20.88 -14.32 24.12
N GLN A 24 20.17 -15.31 24.58
CA GLN A 24 19.44 -16.23 23.72
C GLN A 24 18.46 -15.38 22.90
N SER A 25 18.87 -15.02 21.70
CA SER A 25 17.98 -14.49 20.68
C SER A 25 16.90 -15.54 20.43
N THR A 26 15.77 -15.35 21.10
CA THR A 26 14.56 -16.14 20.84
C THR A 26 14.09 -15.73 19.45
N THR A 27 14.57 -16.42 18.42
CA THR A 27 13.97 -16.36 17.10
C THR A 27 12.53 -16.84 17.25
N VAL A 28 11.60 -15.87 17.33
CA VAL A 28 10.16 -16.15 17.18
C VAL A 28 10.03 -16.82 15.80
N PRO A 29 9.51 -18.04 15.71
CA PRO A 29 9.24 -18.65 14.42
C PRO A 29 8.32 -17.69 13.66
N ILE A 30 8.79 -17.17 12.52
CA ILE A 30 7.91 -16.47 11.56
C ILE A 30 6.95 -17.56 11.07
N GLU A 31 5.74 -17.53 11.60
CA GLU A 31 4.66 -18.37 11.10
C GLU A 31 4.55 -18.07 9.58
N PRO A 32 4.72 -19.08 8.70
CA PRO A 32 4.62 -18.84 7.27
C PRO A 32 3.27 -18.19 7.02
N ALA A 33 3.28 -17.05 6.33
CA ALA A 33 2.06 -16.38 5.91
C ALA A 33 1.15 -17.43 5.28
N ALA A 34 -0.08 -17.58 5.81
CA ALA A 34 -1.03 -18.54 5.30
C ALA A 34 -1.13 -18.33 3.78
N GLU A 35 -0.92 -19.39 3.00
CA GLU A 35 -1.02 -19.31 1.54
C GLU A 35 -2.38 -18.71 1.19
N VAL A 36 -2.33 -17.56 0.51
CA VAL A 36 -3.53 -16.86 0.08
C VAL A 36 -4.27 -17.74 -0.91
N PRO A 37 -5.57 -18.04 -0.70
CA PRO A 37 -6.30 -18.89 -1.62
C PRO A 37 -6.35 -18.22 -3.01
N VAL A 38 -5.65 -18.81 -3.97
CA VAL A 38 -5.57 -18.34 -5.38
C VAL A 38 -6.96 -18.12 -6.00
N GLU A 39 -7.94 -18.80 -5.48
CA GLU A 39 -9.33 -18.69 -5.91
C GLU A 39 -9.98 -17.30 -5.77
N TRP A 40 -9.43 -16.42 -4.92
CA TRP A 40 -9.93 -15.04 -4.72
C TRP A 40 -9.19 -14.02 -5.58
N THR A 41 -8.03 -14.36 -6.08
CA THR A 41 -7.23 -13.44 -6.90
C THR A 41 -7.83 -13.26 -8.28
N GLY A 42 -7.63 -12.10 -8.85
CA GLY A 42 -8.09 -11.77 -10.20
C GLY A 42 -8.50 -10.32 -10.35
N TYR A 43 -8.91 -10.01 -11.58
CA TYR A 43 -9.46 -8.71 -11.94
C TYR A 43 -10.97 -8.81 -12.08
N TYR A 44 -11.66 -7.88 -11.43
CA TYR A 44 -13.12 -7.82 -11.36
C TYR A 44 -13.60 -6.43 -11.79
N ASP A 45 -14.72 -6.38 -12.51
CA ASP A 45 -15.35 -5.13 -12.99
C ASP A 45 -16.86 -5.20 -12.78
N GLY A 46 -17.47 -4.07 -12.44
CA GLY A 46 -18.90 -3.98 -12.28
C GLY A 46 -19.39 -2.57 -12.04
N VAL A 47 -20.71 -2.43 -11.96
CA VAL A 47 -21.34 -1.13 -11.76
C VAL A 47 -22.21 -1.16 -10.52
N PHE A 48 -21.92 -0.29 -9.58
CA PHE A 48 -22.62 -0.17 -8.31
C PHE A 48 -23.35 1.16 -8.20
N PRO A 49 -24.56 1.21 -7.62
CA PRO A 49 -25.13 2.46 -7.17
C PRO A 49 -24.36 2.95 -5.95
N ARG A 50 -23.78 4.14 -6.00
CA ARG A 50 -23.18 4.82 -4.85
C ARG A 50 -23.88 6.15 -4.61
N GLY A 51 -24.44 6.29 -3.40
CA GLY A 51 -25.22 7.46 -3.01
C GLY A 51 -26.56 7.57 -3.74
N GLU A 52 -27.23 8.72 -3.62
CA GLU A 52 -28.52 8.94 -4.26
C GLU A 52 -28.39 9.06 -5.79
N HIS A 53 -28.74 7.99 -6.50
CA HIS A 53 -28.88 7.92 -7.97
C HIS A 53 -27.59 7.97 -8.81
N ARG A 54 -26.41 7.77 -8.24
CA ARG A 54 -25.16 7.73 -9.03
C ARG A 54 -24.67 6.31 -9.25
N MET A 55 -24.48 5.96 -10.51
CA MET A 55 -23.83 4.70 -10.87
C MET A 55 -22.31 4.93 -10.91
N THR A 56 -21.57 3.98 -10.36
CA THR A 56 -20.11 4.00 -10.32
C THR A 56 -19.58 2.71 -10.89
N ASN A 57 -18.74 2.79 -11.90
CA ASN A 57 -17.95 1.65 -12.34
C ASN A 57 -16.86 1.39 -11.30
N VAL A 58 -16.79 0.14 -10.83
CA VAL A 58 -15.84 -0.34 -9.84
C VAL A 58 -14.97 -1.40 -10.48
N GLN A 59 -13.69 -1.19 -10.46
CA GLN A 59 -12.67 -2.12 -10.90
C GLN A 59 -11.84 -2.54 -9.68
N LEU A 60 -11.72 -3.84 -9.45
CA LEU A 60 -11.05 -4.39 -8.28
C LEU A 60 -10.03 -5.45 -8.72
N TRP A 61 -8.76 -5.22 -8.39
CA TRP A 61 -7.67 -6.19 -8.54
C TRP A 61 -7.37 -6.81 -7.18
N VAL A 62 -7.67 -8.08 -7.03
CA VAL A 62 -7.33 -8.87 -5.82
C VAL A 62 -6.06 -9.64 -6.12
N ARG A 63 -5.00 -9.39 -5.39
CA ARG A 63 -3.64 -9.86 -5.66
C ARG A 63 -3.25 -10.99 -4.72
N SER A 64 -2.37 -11.88 -5.18
CA SER A 64 -1.90 -13.03 -4.39
C SER A 64 -1.04 -12.66 -3.18
N ASP A 65 -0.47 -11.46 -3.17
CA ASP A 65 0.33 -10.92 -2.05
C ASP A 65 -0.53 -10.34 -0.91
N SER A 66 -1.84 -10.58 -0.92
CA SER A 66 -2.83 -10.01 0.01
C SER A 66 -3.04 -8.50 -0.13
N THR A 67 -2.57 -7.89 -1.20
CA THR A 67 -2.92 -6.51 -1.54
C THR A 67 -4.09 -6.47 -2.52
N PHE A 68 -4.78 -5.34 -2.57
CA PHE A 68 -5.78 -5.05 -3.59
C PHE A 68 -5.59 -3.64 -4.12
N ILE A 69 -6.09 -3.41 -5.32
CA ILE A 69 -6.24 -2.09 -5.91
C ILE A 69 -7.70 -1.94 -6.30
N ILE A 70 -8.35 -0.88 -5.86
CA ILE A 70 -9.70 -0.54 -6.27
C ILE A 70 -9.68 0.79 -7.00
N ARG A 71 -10.43 0.85 -8.10
CA ARG A 71 -10.63 2.07 -8.90
C ARG A 71 -12.12 2.30 -9.07
N GLN A 72 -12.57 3.50 -8.78
CA GLN A 72 -13.98 3.87 -8.80
C GLN A 72 -14.19 5.09 -9.69
N ARG A 73 -15.01 4.95 -10.73
CA ARG A 73 -15.31 6.02 -11.66
C ARG A 73 -16.80 6.30 -11.68
N PRO A 74 -17.27 7.47 -11.25
CA PRO A 74 -18.66 7.88 -11.46
C PRO A 74 -18.98 7.91 -12.95
N MET A 75 -20.10 7.30 -13.36
CA MET A 75 -20.45 7.16 -14.78
C MET A 75 -21.05 8.43 -15.39
N ASP A 76 -21.46 9.36 -14.56
CA ASP A 76 -22.12 10.62 -14.94
C ASP A 76 -21.16 11.81 -15.06
N THR A 77 -19.86 11.58 -14.93
CA THR A 77 -18.84 12.64 -14.95
C THR A 77 -17.62 12.24 -15.77
N ASP A 78 -16.95 13.26 -16.33
CA ASP A 78 -15.62 13.10 -16.93
C ASP A 78 -14.49 13.16 -15.91
N SER A 79 -14.81 13.05 -14.61
CA SER A 79 -13.85 13.10 -13.54
C SER A 79 -12.88 11.92 -13.61
N LEU A 80 -11.64 12.17 -13.24
CA LEU A 80 -10.66 11.12 -13.04
C LEU A 80 -11.17 10.15 -11.98
N ALA A 81 -11.01 8.86 -12.23
CA ALA A 81 -11.39 7.83 -11.27
C ALA A 81 -10.64 8.03 -9.93
N SER A 82 -11.32 7.86 -8.83
CA SER A 82 -10.66 7.69 -7.52
C SER A 82 -10.14 6.26 -7.39
N GLY A 83 -9.06 6.09 -6.63
CA GLY A 83 -8.48 4.79 -6.37
C GLY A 83 -7.99 4.66 -4.94
N ALA A 84 -7.85 3.43 -4.51
CA ALA A 84 -7.20 3.08 -3.25
C ALA A 84 -6.41 1.78 -3.41
N ILE A 85 -5.37 1.65 -2.60
CA ILE A 85 -4.52 0.47 -2.55
C ILE A 85 -4.44 0.06 -1.08
N GLY A 86 -4.69 -1.20 -0.80
CA GLY A 86 -4.70 -1.67 0.58
C GLY A 86 -4.48 -3.17 0.68
N THR A 87 -4.89 -3.76 1.80
CA THR A 87 -4.78 -5.19 2.05
C THR A 87 -6.16 -5.83 2.19
N TRP A 88 -6.26 -7.07 1.74
CA TRP A 88 -7.46 -7.87 1.89
C TRP A 88 -7.21 -9.09 2.79
N ARG A 89 -8.29 -9.63 3.30
CA ARG A 89 -8.29 -10.88 4.08
C ARG A 89 -9.62 -11.59 3.94
N ILE A 90 -9.64 -12.87 4.27
CA ILE A 90 -10.88 -13.63 4.42
C ILE A 90 -11.39 -13.51 5.85
N VAL A 91 -12.66 -13.20 6.01
CA VAL A 91 -13.34 -13.13 7.29
C VAL A 91 -14.52 -14.11 7.34
N GLN A 92 -14.78 -14.64 8.52
CA GLN A 92 -15.96 -15.45 8.80
C GLN A 92 -16.97 -14.61 9.57
N VAL A 93 -18.20 -14.57 9.07
CA VAL A 93 -19.34 -13.95 9.75
C VAL A 93 -20.51 -14.94 9.76
N ALA A 94 -21.52 -14.67 10.57
CA ALA A 94 -22.74 -15.50 10.56
C ALA A 94 -23.38 -15.48 9.16
N ASP A 95 -23.89 -16.63 8.75
CA ASP A 95 -24.54 -16.86 7.43
C ASP A 95 -23.61 -16.69 6.21
N ALA A 96 -22.29 -16.51 6.42
CA ALA A 96 -21.33 -16.56 5.33
C ALA A 96 -21.09 -18.02 4.87
N PRO A 97 -20.71 -18.23 3.59
CA PRO A 97 -20.30 -19.56 3.12
C PRO A 97 -19.03 -20.03 3.84
N ALA A 98 -18.76 -21.33 3.80
CA ALA A 98 -17.57 -21.92 4.44
C ALA A 98 -16.25 -21.31 3.91
N SER A 99 -16.22 -20.80 2.67
CA SER A 99 -15.10 -20.06 2.09
C SER A 99 -14.88 -18.67 2.72
N GLY A 100 -15.82 -18.18 3.52
CA GLY A 100 -15.75 -16.83 4.10
C GLY A 100 -16.16 -15.72 3.15
N LEU A 101 -15.85 -14.49 3.55
CA LEU A 101 -16.00 -13.27 2.76
C LEU A 101 -14.64 -12.63 2.52
N LEU A 102 -14.40 -12.15 1.31
CA LEU A 102 -13.30 -11.22 1.04
C LEU A 102 -13.61 -9.89 1.71
N SER A 103 -12.73 -9.43 2.56
CA SER A 103 -12.83 -8.14 3.25
C SER A 103 -11.70 -7.24 2.80
N ILE A 104 -12.02 -6.09 2.24
CA ILE A 104 -11.07 -5.05 1.84
C ILE A 104 -11.28 -3.80 2.68
N ARG A 105 -10.21 -3.12 3.04
CA ARG A 105 -10.27 -1.87 3.81
C ARG A 105 -9.37 -0.83 3.20
N TYR A 106 -9.90 0.37 3.00
CA TYR A 106 -9.18 1.55 2.51
C TYR A 106 -9.79 2.81 3.15
N ASP A 107 -9.05 3.89 3.13
CA ASP A 107 -9.49 5.26 3.51
C ASP A 107 -10.22 5.43 4.86
N GLY A 108 -9.93 4.56 5.85
CA GLY A 108 -10.56 4.67 7.18
C GLY A 108 -12.03 4.30 7.23
N ASP A 109 -12.64 4.00 6.10
CA ASP A 109 -14.02 3.54 6.00
C ASP A 109 -14.22 2.13 6.60
N PRO A 110 -15.45 1.76 6.94
CA PRO A 110 -15.78 0.37 7.22
C PRO A 110 -15.35 -0.52 6.06
N PRO A 111 -14.85 -1.75 6.33
CA PRO A 111 -14.42 -2.62 5.27
C PRO A 111 -15.57 -3.01 4.35
N ASP A 112 -15.33 -2.96 3.04
CA ASP A 112 -16.20 -3.60 2.05
C ASP A 112 -16.06 -5.12 2.14
N HIS A 113 -17.17 -5.83 1.97
CA HIS A 113 -17.17 -7.29 1.98
C HIS A 113 -17.76 -7.84 0.69
N TYR A 114 -17.17 -8.94 0.22
CA TYR A 114 -17.60 -9.60 -0.99
C TYR A 114 -17.72 -11.09 -0.76
N GLN A 115 -18.80 -11.68 -1.26
CA GLN A 115 -18.97 -13.12 -1.36
C GLN A 115 -18.54 -13.58 -2.74
N ARG A 116 -17.73 -14.64 -2.79
CA ARG A 116 -17.33 -15.26 -4.05
C ARG A 116 -18.46 -16.12 -4.63
N THR A 117 -18.59 -16.05 -5.94
CA THR A 117 -19.44 -16.91 -6.76
C THR A 117 -18.62 -17.53 -7.91
N ASP A 118 -19.22 -18.37 -8.70
CA ASP A 118 -18.61 -18.96 -9.90
C ASP A 118 -18.34 -17.92 -11.01
N LYS A 119 -19.02 -16.78 -10.98
CA LYS A 119 -18.90 -15.72 -12.00
C LYS A 119 -18.10 -14.50 -11.54
N GLY A 120 -17.89 -14.34 -10.23
CA GLY A 120 -17.21 -13.17 -9.69
C GLY A 120 -17.51 -12.92 -8.21
N LEU A 121 -17.65 -11.66 -7.84
CA LEU A 121 -17.84 -11.22 -6.46
C LEU A 121 -19.19 -10.50 -6.31
N VAL A 122 -19.99 -10.92 -5.33
CA VAL A 122 -21.21 -10.22 -4.92
C VAL A 122 -20.87 -9.36 -3.70
N PHE A 123 -21.18 -8.07 -3.77
CA PHE A 123 -21.05 -7.19 -2.61
C PHE A 123 -22.04 -7.61 -1.51
N VAL A 124 -21.60 -7.59 -0.27
CA VAL A 124 -22.42 -7.91 0.89
C VAL A 124 -22.18 -6.94 2.03
N ASP A 125 -23.22 -6.48 2.67
CA ASP A 125 -23.11 -5.75 3.92
C ASP A 125 -22.94 -6.74 5.09
N VAL A 126 -22.22 -6.30 6.13
CA VAL A 126 -22.09 -7.03 7.39
C VAL A 126 -22.65 -6.16 8.51
N ILE A 127 -23.89 -6.42 8.89
CA ILE A 127 -24.60 -5.66 9.91
C ILE A 127 -24.73 -6.51 11.18
N GLY A 128 -24.12 -6.03 12.28
CA GLY A 128 -24.13 -6.77 13.54
C GLY A 128 -23.46 -8.14 13.49
N GLY A 129 -22.53 -8.34 12.56
CA GLY A 129 -21.84 -9.62 12.34
C GLY A 129 -22.60 -10.62 11.48
N VAL A 130 -23.70 -10.20 10.88
CA VAL A 130 -24.54 -11.02 9.98
C VAL A 130 -24.44 -10.50 8.56
N LYS A 131 -24.31 -11.43 7.59
CA LYS A 131 -24.28 -11.12 6.15
C LYS A 131 -25.65 -10.64 5.67
N VAL A 132 -25.68 -9.54 4.93
CA VAL A 132 -26.86 -9.05 4.20
C VAL A 132 -26.50 -8.96 2.73
N GLU A 133 -27.21 -9.73 1.89
CA GLU A 133 -26.95 -9.74 0.44
C GLU A 133 -27.38 -8.45 -0.22
N GLN A 134 -26.59 -8.02 -1.21
CA GLN A 134 -26.88 -6.92 -2.12
C GLN A 134 -26.87 -7.45 -3.56
N ASP A 135 -27.61 -6.80 -4.45
CA ASP A 135 -27.66 -7.20 -5.87
C ASP A 135 -26.45 -6.66 -6.68
N TRP A 136 -25.38 -6.27 -6.02
CA TRP A 136 -24.23 -5.65 -6.67
C TRP A 136 -23.16 -6.70 -6.93
N PHE A 137 -22.77 -6.79 -8.18
CA PHE A 137 -21.92 -7.86 -8.67
C PHE A 137 -20.73 -7.30 -9.45
N LEU A 138 -19.56 -7.86 -9.17
CA LEU A 138 -18.33 -7.66 -9.95
C LEU A 138 -18.06 -8.93 -10.75
N GLU A 139 -18.10 -8.84 -12.06
CA GLU A 139 -17.74 -9.93 -12.96
C GLU A 139 -16.23 -10.16 -12.93
N ARG A 140 -15.81 -11.41 -12.89
CA ARG A 140 -14.40 -11.76 -13.02
C ARG A 140 -14.01 -11.73 -14.49
N LEU A 141 -13.11 -10.83 -14.88
CA LEU A 141 -12.71 -10.63 -16.27
C LEU A 141 -11.39 -11.33 -16.61
N ALA A 142 -10.47 -11.44 -15.65
CA ALA A 142 -9.18 -12.06 -15.87
C ALA A 142 -8.66 -12.70 -14.58
N ASP A 143 -7.78 -13.70 -14.73
CA ASP A 143 -7.10 -14.36 -13.60
C ASP A 143 -5.85 -13.62 -13.16
N GLU A 144 -5.25 -12.82 -14.03
CA GLU A 144 -4.00 -12.11 -13.80
C GLU A 144 -4.21 -10.59 -13.86
N LEU A 145 -3.35 -9.88 -13.16
CA LEU A 145 -3.26 -8.43 -13.23
C LEU A 145 -2.85 -8.00 -14.63
N GLN A 146 -3.41 -6.88 -15.05
CA GLN A 146 -2.89 -6.17 -16.21
C GLN A 146 -1.51 -5.59 -15.89
N ASP A 147 -0.62 -5.56 -16.87
CA ASP A 147 0.74 -5.02 -16.72
C ASP A 147 0.74 -3.55 -16.32
N GLU A 148 -0.30 -2.83 -16.68
CA GLU A 148 -0.50 -1.42 -16.34
C GLU A 148 -1.91 -1.18 -15.81
N ILE A 149 -2.00 -0.54 -14.64
CA ILE A 149 -3.27 -0.12 -14.06
C ILE A 149 -3.59 1.30 -14.54
N PRO A 150 -4.79 1.54 -15.12
CA PRO A 150 -5.15 2.85 -15.63
C PRO A 150 -5.06 3.96 -14.59
N ARG A 151 -4.88 5.19 -15.06
CA ARG A 151 -4.76 6.37 -14.19
C ARG A 151 -5.93 6.53 -13.24
N MET A 152 -5.58 6.88 -12.00
CA MET A 152 -6.52 7.11 -10.90
C MET A 152 -5.99 8.19 -9.96
N LYS A 153 -6.87 8.76 -9.13
CA LYS A 153 -6.48 9.61 -7.99
C LYS A 153 -6.31 8.74 -6.76
N VAL A 154 -5.19 8.92 -6.09
CA VAL A 154 -4.90 8.24 -4.82
C VAL A 154 -4.34 9.24 -3.82
N ALA A 155 -4.87 9.24 -2.59
CA ALA A 155 -4.27 9.95 -1.48
C ALA A 155 -3.25 9.07 -0.76
N GLY A 156 -2.17 9.67 -0.29
CA GLY A 156 -1.12 8.93 0.40
C GLY A 156 0.01 9.80 0.90
N THR A 157 0.98 9.16 1.52
CA THR A 157 2.21 9.78 2.03
C THR A 157 3.34 9.56 1.04
N PHE A 158 3.86 10.63 0.50
CA PHE A 158 5.08 10.62 -0.30
C PHE A 158 6.29 10.91 0.59
N THR A 159 7.38 10.19 0.39
CA THR A 159 8.67 10.42 1.03
C THR A 159 9.80 10.35 0.01
N TYR A 160 10.88 11.10 0.28
CA TYR A 160 12.10 11.09 -0.51
C TYR A 160 13.30 11.02 0.43
N MET A 161 14.11 10.00 0.27
CA MET A 161 15.30 9.78 1.07
C MET A 161 16.42 9.12 0.25
N ALA A 162 17.62 9.70 0.29
CA ALA A 162 18.81 9.13 -0.34
C ALA A 162 18.59 8.66 -1.80
N ASP A 163 17.98 9.55 -2.59
CA ASP A 163 17.64 9.37 -4.01
C ASP A 163 16.53 8.33 -4.29
N ALA A 164 15.92 7.77 -3.25
CA ALA A 164 14.75 6.90 -3.38
C ALA A 164 13.46 7.66 -3.06
N MET A 165 12.49 7.53 -3.95
CA MET A 165 11.13 8.02 -3.75
C MET A 165 10.21 6.86 -3.40
N SER A 166 9.29 7.08 -2.46
CA SER A 166 8.27 6.11 -2.13
C SER A 166 6.93 6.78 -1.89
N PHE A 167 5.87 6.02 -2.14
CA PHE A 167 4.49 6.45 -1.90
C PHE A 167 3.74 5.36 -1.15
N GLN A 168 3.16 5.74 -0.02
CA GLN A 168 2.31 4.88 0.79
C GLN A 168 0.87 5.37 0.70
N PRO A 169 -0.03 4.69 -0.04
CA PRO A 169 -1.45 5.04 -0.09
C PRO A 169 -2.09 5.07 1.30
N CYS A 170 -3.02 5.99 1.52
CA CYS A 170 -3.78 6.04 2.77
C CYS A 170 -4.46 4.68 3.04
N GLY A 171 -4.45 4.26 4.30
CA GLY A 171 -4.99 2.96 4.71
C GLY A 171 -4.10 1.75 4.41
N SER A 172 -3.06 1.90 3.58
CA SER A 172 -2.09 0.84 3.30
C SER A 172 -1.00 0.76 4.37
N LYS A 173 -0.54 -0.46 4.65
CA LYS A 173 0.67 -0.70 5.46
C LYS A 173 1.93 -0.80 4.60
N PHE A 174 1.77 -0.85 3.28
CA PHE A 174 2.85 -0.99 2.32
C PHE A 174 3.16 0.34 1.66
N SER A 175 4.43 0.53 1.36
CA SER A 175 4.96 1.63 0.57
C SER A 175 5.54 1.05 -0.71
N TRP A 176 5.25 1.68 -1.84
CA TRP A 176 5.79 1.31 -3.14
C TRP A 176 6.86 2.29 -3.57
N PRO A 177 7.86 1.84 -4.33
CA PRO A 177 8.69 2.74 -5.09
C PRO A 177 7.84 3.71 -5.90
N ALA A 178 8.24 4.97 -5.95
CA ALA A 178 7.55 6.00 -6.70
C ALA A 178 8.48 6.65 -7.72
N ALA A 179 7.91 7.08 -8.84
CA ALA A 179 8.62 7.83 -9.87
C ALA A 179 7.69 8.87 -10.50
N GLY A 180 8.27 9.81 -11.22
CA GLY A 180 7.49 10.68 -12.11
C GLY A 180 6.91 9.86 -13.25
N GLY A 181 5.65 10.15 -13.60
CA GLY A 181 4.90 9.46 -14.64
C GLY A 181 5.09 10.05 -16.04
N GLU A 182 6.27 10.62 -16.32
CA GLU A 182 6.61 11.12 -17.64
C GLU A 182 6.54 10.00 -18.67
N GLN A 183 5.73 10.18 -19.68
CA GLN A 183 5.62 9.24 -20.79
C GLN A 183 6.27 9.83 -22.03
N TRP A 184 7.13 9.06 -22.65
CA TRP A 184 7.74 9.38 -23.93
C TRP A 184 6.98 8.65 -25.03
N THR A 185 6.61 9.37 -26.10
CA THR A 185 6.11 8.71 -27.31
C THR A 185 7.27 8.09 -28.10
N ASP A 186 6.95 7.19 -29.01
CA ASP A 186 7.96 6.61 -29.93
C ASP A 186 8.63 7.68 -30.80
N GLU A 187 7.96 8.84 -31.01
CA GLU A 187 8.49 10.00 -31.71
C GLU A 187 9.36 10.89 -30.81
N GLY A 188 9.52 10.56 -29.53
CA GLY A 188 10.31 11.31 -28.55
C GLY A 188 9.61 12.56 -28.01
N GLU A 189 8.30 12.66 -28.13
CA GLU A 189 7.51 13.69 -27.49
C GLU A 189 7.17 13.32 -26.05
N VAL A 190 7.29 14.28 -25.14
CA VAL A 190 6.91 14.13 -23.74
C VAL A 190 5.41 14.44 -23.60
N LEU A 191 4.62 13.43 -23.29
CA LEU A 191 3.22 13.62 -22.96
C LEU A 191 3.12 14.09 -21.49
N GLY A 192 3.15 15.40 -21.31
CA GLY A 192 2.74 16.27 -20.23
C GLY A 192 2.56 15.62 -18.86
N SER A 193 3.59 15.01 -18.31
CA SER A 193 3.56 14.45 -16.98
C SER A 193 4.71 14.97 -16.14
N LEU A 194 4.57 14.84 -14.85
CA LEU A 194 5.57 15.22 -13.87
C LEU A 194 6.76 14.26 -13.98
N ASN A 195 7.96 14.75 -14.26
CA ASN A 195 9.16 13.91 -14.19
C ASN A 195 9.65 13.75 -12.75
N SER A 196 10.53 12.79 -12.52
CA SER A 196 11.02 12.47 -11.17
C SER A 196 11.79 13.63 -10.53
N ALA A 197 12.54 14.43 -11.32
CA ALA A 197 13.28 15.58 -10.78
C ALA A 197 12.33 16.69 -10.33
N ASP A 198 11.29 16.97 -11.08
CA ASP A 198 10.27 17.94 -10.69
C ASP A 198 9.48 17.47 -9.46
N LEU A 199 9.15 16.19 -9.38
CA LEU A 199 8.49 15.60 -8.21
C LEU A 199 9.35 15.77 -6.94
N GLN A 200 10.65 15.48 -7.04
CA GLN A 200 11.61 15.75 -5.97
C GLN A 200 11.63 17.22 -5.56
N GLN A 201 11.66 18.14 -6.52
CA GLN A 201 11.64 19.57 -6.23
C GLN A 201 10.34 20.03 -5.55
N HIS A 202 9.19 19.47 -5.96
CA HIS A 202 7.91 19.72 -5.29
C HIS A 202 7.95 19.27 -3.84
N TYR A 203 8.46 18.07 -3.58
CA TYR A 203 8.64 17.55 -2.23
C TYR A 203 9.52 18.47 -1.37
N LEU A 204 10.72 18.80 -1.85
CA LEU A 204 11.68 19.62 -1.10
C LEU A 204 11.18 21.05 -0.78
N ARG A 205 10.25 21.57 -1.59
CA ARG A 205 9.58 22.85 -1.31
C ARG A 205 8.43 22.75 -0.32
N SER A 206 7.88 21.56 -0.13
CA SER A 206 6.67 21.30 0.66
C SER A 206 6.97 20.83 2.07
N VAL A 207 8.17 20.34 2.34
CA VAL A 207 8.58 19.82 3.66
C VAL A 207 9.68 20.69 4.28
N SER A 208 9.78 20.64 5.61
CA SER A 208 10.81 21.41 6.34
C SER A 208 12.15 20.70 6.39
N HIS A 209 12.13 19.36 6.44
CA HIS A 209 13.34 18.54 6.47
C HIS A 209 13.20 17.40 5.47
N GLY A 210 14.32 16.93 4.93
CA GLY A 210 14.37 15.68 4.18
C GLY A 210 13.84 14.53 5.06
N ASN A 211 13.08 13.63 4.49
CA ASN A 211 12.36 12.51 5.12
C ASN A 211 11.06 12.89 5.86
N ASP A 212 10.68 14.16 5.95
CA ASP A 212 9.37 14.52 6.47
C ASP A 212 8.27 13.93 5.56
N PRO A 213 7.19 13.36 6.11
CA PRO A 213 6.09 12.83 5.31
C PRO A 213 5.34 13.99 4.62
N TRP A 214 5.08 13.83 3.34
CA TRP A 214 4.26 14.75 2.56
C TRP A 214 2.95 14.07 2.15
N ILE A 215 1.84 14.45 2.80
CA ILE A 215 0.54 13.81 2.57
C ILE A 215 -0.17 14.55 1.43
N ILE A 216 -0.37 13.85 0.32
CA ILE A 216 -0.88 14.41 -0.93
C ILE A 216 -1.88 13.51 -1.62
N GLU A 217 -2.75 14.11 -2.42
CA GLU A 217 -3.51 13.43 -3.45
C GLU A 217 -2.76 13.55 -4.78
N VAL A 218 -2.60 12.43 -5.47
CA VAL A 218 -1.89 12.36 -6.74
C VAL A 218 -2.75 11.71 -7.82
N GLU A 219 -2.52 12.13 -9.07
CA GLU A 219 -2.90 11.34 -10.25
C GLU A 219 -1.75 10.39 -10.56
N CYS A 220 -2.02 9.11 -10.56
CA CYS A 220 -1.00 8.08 -10.74
C CYS A 220 -1.55 6.84 -11.47
N ASN A 221 -0.65 5.98 -11.91
CA ASN A 221 -0.92 4.60 -12.28
C ASN A 221 0.10 3.68 -11.59
N MET A 222 -0.17 2.38 -11.58
CA MET A 222 0.82 1.37 -11.20
C MET A 222 1.28 0.61 -12.44
N ALA A 223 2.58 0.37 -12.52
CA ALA A 223 3.20 -0.45 -13.57
C ALA A 223 4.55 -0.98 -13.09
N MET A 224 5.10 -1.94 -13.83
CA MET A 224 6.45 -2.43 -13.60
C MET A 224 7.47 -1.37 -14.04
N GLY A 225 8.49 -1.17 -13.23
CA GLY A 225 9.61 -0.28 -13.48
C GLY A 225 10.94 -1.00 -13.25
N PRO A 226 12.07 -0.31 -13.43
CA PRO A 226 13.38 -0.90 -13.16
C PRO A 226 13.51 -1.27 -11.69
N ALA A 227 14.17 -2.39 -11.39
CA ALA A 227 14.42 -2.77 -10.01
C ALA A 227 15.21 -1.69 -9.27
N MET A 228 14.85 -1.45 -8.01
CA MET A 228 15.58 -0.51 -7.15
C MET A 228 16.97 -1.05 -6.80
N GLU A 229 17.12 -2.38 -6.73
CA GLU A 229 18.37 -3.06 -6.47
C GLU A 229 18.53 -4.27 -7.40
N GLY A 230 19.70 -4.41 -8.02
CA GLY A 230 20.03 -5.53 -8.89
C GLY A 230 19.35 -5.49 -10.26
N ASP A 231 19.31 -6.65 -10.92
CA ASP A 231 18.65 -6.84 -12.21
C ASP A 231 17.21 -7.32 -11.97
N GLY A 232 16.26 -6.76 -12.71
CA GLY A 232 14.86 -7.16 -12.62
C GLY A 232 13.91 -5.99 -12.79
N ALA A 233 12.71 -6.14 -12.26
CA ALA A 233 11.68 -5.11 -12.27
C ALA A 233 10.91 -5.12 -10.94
N ASP A 234 10.65 -3.94 -10.43
CA ASP A 234 9.81 -3.71 -9.27
C ASP A 234 8.50 -3.02 -9.68
N GLU A 235 7.50 -3.16 -8.85
CA GLU A 235 6.23 -2.48 -9.05
C GLU A 235 6.31 -1.06 -8.51
N TYR A 236 5.93 -0.09 -9.34
CA TYR A 236 6.01 1.34 -9.05
C TYR A 236 4.63 2.00 -9.06
N ILE A 237 4.54 3.10 -8.30
CA ILE A 237 3.51 4.12 -8.47
C ILE A 237 4.12 5.25 -9.28
N PHE A 238 3.65 5.42 -10.53
CA PHE A 238 4.06 6.50 -11.41
C PHE A 238 3.14 7.70 -11.21
N ILE A 239 3.70 8.79 -10.65
CA ILE A 239 2.96 10.01 -10.33
C ILE A 239 3.00 10.96 -11.51
N HIS A 240 1.84 11.19 -12.12
CA HIS A 240 1.67 12.09 -13.26
C HIS A 240 1.44 13.53 -12.84
N ARG A 241 0.75 13.73 -11.73
CA ARG A 241 0.42 15.07 -11.23
C ARG A 241 0.16 15.03 -9.72
N VAL A 242 0.64 16.03 -9.01
CA VAL A 242 0.22 16.32 -7.64
C VAL A 242 -1.05 17.16 -7.70
N LEU A 243 -2.15 16.68 -7.13
CA LEU A 243 -3.45 17.32 -7.15
C LEU A 243 -3.63 18.30 -5.99
N GLY A 244 -2.99 18.06 -4.87
CA GLY A 244 -3.00 18.94 -3.70
C GLY A 244 -2.64 18.24 -2.40
N ALA A 245 -2.76 18.97 -1.30
CA ALA A 245 -2.64 18.38 0.02
C ALA A 245 -3.83 17.46 0.32
N ALA A 246 -3.57 16.36 1.00
CA ALA A 246 -4.57 15.40 1.42
C ALA A 246 -4.52 15.16 2.93
N GLN A 247 -5.43 14.36 3.43
CA GLN A 247 -5.40 13.84 4.80
C GLN A 247 -5.65 12.34 4.71
N CYS A 248 -4.78 11.56 5.35
CA CYS A 248 -5.08 10.15 5.59
C CYS A 248 -5.90 10.04 6.88
N PRO A 249 -7.03 9.31 6.84
CA PRO A 249 -7.88 9.10 8.01
C PRO A 249 -7.19 8.31 9.12
#